data_5f8a00bab811737bc2cb921699c23931
#
_entry.id   5f8a00bab811737bc2cb921699c23931
#
_cell.length_a   1.000
_cell.length_b   1.000
_cell.length_c   1.000
_cell.angle_alpha   90.00
_cell.angle_beta   90.00
_cell.angle_gamma   90.00
#
_symmetry.space_group_name_H-M   'P 1'
#
loop_
_entity.id
_entity.type
_entity.pdbx_description
1 polymer ?
#
loop_
_entity_poly.entity_id
_entity_poly.type
_entity_poly.pdbx_seq_one_letter_code
_entity_poly.pdbx_strand_id
1 'polypeptide(L)' 'DDFDYAVINGNFAQEGGKTISGDALVVESPVDNPAVNILVWKKDSKKAEAIAKLEKLLHSDEVKQYIESTWSDGSVIPAF' A
#
# COMPACT_ATOMS: atom_id res chain seq x y z
N ASP A 1 -17.72 -12.44 14.68
CA ASP A 1 -17.93 -13.61 15.57
C ASP A 1 -18.12 -14.93 14.80
N ASP A 2 -18.09 -14.89 13.45
CA ASP A 2 -18.23 -16.10 12.64
C ASP A 2 -16.89 -16.82 12.41
N PHE A 3 -15.77 -16.14 12.71
CA PHE A 3 -14.41 -16.64 12.45
C PHE A 3 -13.51 -16.41 13.65
N ASP A 4 -12.59 -17.33 13.88
CA ASP A 4 -11.54 -17.14 14.88
C ASP A 4 -10.44 -16.23 14.37
N TYR A 5 -10.10 -16.34 13.07
CA TYR A 5 -9.08 -15.54 12.39
C TYR A 5 -9.53 -15.16 11.00
N ALA A 6 -9.08 -14.00 10.52
CA ALA A 6 -9.33 -13.54 9.16
C ALA A 6 -8.12 -12.80 8.61
N VAL A 7 -7.87 -12.95 7.31
CA VAL A 7 -6.90 -12.14 6.56
C VAL A 7 -7.68 -11.05 5.85
N ILE A 8 -7.36 -9.79 6.16
CA ILE A 8 -8.14 -8.63 5.70
C ILE A 8 -7.18 -7.59 5.12
N ASN A 9 -7.50 -7.06 3.94
CA ASN A 9 -6.77 -5.93 3.37
C ASN A 9 -6.94 -4.70 4.26
N GLY A 10 -5.87 -3.93 4.43
CA GLY A 10 -5.80 -2.81 5.38
C GLY A 10 -6.89 -1.76 5.19
N ASN A 11 -7.22 -1.42 3.93
CA ASN A 11 -8.29 -0.46 3.64
C ASN A 11 -9.67 -0.95 4.12
N PHE A 12 -9.98 -2.22 3.92
CA PHE A 12 -11.24 -2.78 4.40
C PHE A 12 -11.29 -2.86 5.92
N ALA A 13 -10.17 -3.16 6.56
CA ALA A 13 -10.08 -3.15 8.02
C ALA A 13 -10.35 -1.74 8.58
N GLN A 14 -9.79 -0.71 7.98
CA GLN A 14 -10.05 0.68 8.35
C GLN A 14 -11.52 1.07 8.20
N GLU A 15 -12.13 0.72 7.07
CA GLU A 15 -13.55 0.97 6.83
C GLU A 15 -14.44 0.27 7.87
N GLY A 16 -14.00 -0.87 8.36
CA GLY A 16 -14.65 -1.61 9.45
C GLY A 16 -14.33 -1.12 10.85
N GLY A 17 -13.60 -0.01 10.98
CA GLY A 17 -13.25 0.57 12.27
C GLY A 17 -12.13 -0.15 13.01
N LYS A 18 -11.37 -1.01 12.33
CA LYS A 18 -10.23 -1.72 12.91
C LYS A 18 -8.92 -0.94 12.71
N THR A 19 -7.99 -1.13 13.60
CA THR A 19 -6.65 -0.53 13.51
C THR A 19 -5.57 -1.60 13.43
N ILE A 20 -4.52 -1.31 12.68
CA ILE A 20 -3.37 -2.22 12.59
C ILE A 20 -2.71 -2.38 13.96
N SER A 21 -2.47 -1.27 14.65
CA SER A 21 -1.78 -1.27 15.94
C SER A 21 -2.57 -1.92 17.07
N GLY A 22 -3.90 -1.90 17.00
CA GLY A 22 -4.74 -2.40 18.08
C GLY A 22 -5.36 -3.77 17.83
N ASP A 23 -5.65 -4.09 16.57
CA ASP A 23 -6.46 -5.26 16.23
C ASP A 23 -5.71 -6.33 15.42
N ALA A 24 -4.63 -5.98 14.71
CA ALA A 24 -3.88 -6.94 13.92
C ALA A 24 -2.98 -7.83 14.77
N LEU A 25 -3.06 -9.13 14.56
CA LEU A 25 -2.14 -10.09 15.17
C LEU A 25 -0.83 -10.19 14.40
N VAL A 26 -0.91 -10.14 13.07
CA VAL A 26 0.22 -10.19 12.14
C VAL A 26 -0.04 -9.23 11.00
N VAL A 27 0.99 -8.50 10.59
CA VAL A 27 0.96 -7.61 9.43
C VAL A 27 2.00 -8.10 8.43
N GLU A 28 1.61 -8.29 7.16
CA GLU A 28 2.57 -8.72 6.14
C GLU A 28 3.62 -7.66 5.85
N SER A 29 4.83 -8.12 5.54
CA SER A 29 5.93 -7.23 5.18
C SER A 29 5.76 -6.68 3.77
N PRO A 30 6.13 -5.41 3.51
CA PRO A 30 6.20 -4.88 2.14
C PRO A 30 7.46 -5.33 1.40
N VAL A 31 8.43 -5.92 2.10
CA VAL A 31 9.71 -6.34 1.51
C VAL A 31 9.58 -7.73 0.90
N ASP A 32 10.01 -7.86 -0.36
CA ASP A 32 9.96 -9.11 -1.13
C ASP A 32 8.55 -9.73 -1.18
N ASN A 33 7.53 -8.90 -1.16
CA ASN A 33 6.14 -9.34 -1.17
C ASN A 33 5.54 -9.19 -2.58
N PRO A 34 5.17 -10.29 -3.26
CA PRO A 34 4.59 -10.23 -4.60
C PRO A 34 3.16 -9.66 -4.63
N ALA A 35 2.54 -9.48 -3.48
CA ALA A 35 1.16 -8.98 -3.36
C ALA A 35 1.06 -7.46 -3.17
N VAL A 36 2.17 -6.72 -3.20
CA VAL A 36 2.12 -5.26 -3.10
C VAL A 36 1.43 -4.65 -4.32
N ASN A 37 0.78 -3.51 -4.11
CA ASN A 37 0.15 -2.78 -5.21
C ASN A 37 1.20 -2.24 -6.17
N ILE A 38 0.91 -2.30 -7.46
CA ILE A 38 1.84 -1.90 -8.51
C ILE A 38 1.18 -0.97 -9.52
N LEU A 39 2.00 -0.19 -10.21
CA LEU A 39 1.60 0.60 -11.37
C LEU A 39 1.79 -0.26 -12.62
N VAL A 40 0.74 -0.40 -13.43
CA VAL A 40 0.75 -1.23 -14.64
C VAL A 40 0.29 -0.41 -15.84
N TRP A 41 0.98 -0.58 -16.98
CA TRP A 41 0.57 0.05 -18.23
C TRP A 41 0.87 -0.87 -19.42
N LYS A 42 0.26 -0.56 -20.57
CA LYS A 42 0.52 -1.31 -21.81
C LYS A 42 1.96 -1.08 -22.29
N LYS A 43 2.62 -2.14 -22.71
CA LYS A 43 4.00 -2.12 -23.18
C LYS A 43 4.24 -1.09 -24.31
N ASP A 44 3.27 -0.93 -25.19
CA ASP A 44 3.32 -0.04 -26.37
C ASP A 44 2.49 1.24 -26.18
N SER A 45 2.29 1.66 -24.97
CA SER A 45 1.53 2.88 -24.66
C SER A 45 2.15 4.10 -25.31
N LYS A 46 1.34 4.93 -25.96
CA LYS A 46 1.75 6.21 -26.54
C LYS A 46 2.04 7.28 -25.48
N LYS A 47 1.71 7.00 -24.22
CA LYS A 47 1.92 7.90 -23.08
C LYS A 47 3.11 7.49 -22.23
N ALA A 48 4.06 6.74 -22.78
CA ALA A 48 5.21 6.20 -22.06
C ALA A 48 6.01 7.28 -21.30
N GLU A 49 6.22 8.45 -21.88
CA GLU A 49 6.94 9.54 -21.19
C GLU A 49 6.19 10.06 -19.97
N ALA A 50 4.88 10.27 -20.11
CA ALA A 50 4.04 10.72 -19.00
C ALA A 50 3.97 9.66 -17.89
N ILE A 51 3.90 8.40 -18.25
CA ILE A 51 3.89 7.28 -17.31
C ILE A 51 5.22 7.18 -16.57
N ALA A 52 6.35 7.37 -17.25
CA ALA A 52 7.67 7.37 -16.62
C ALA A 52 7.81 8.50 -15.60
N LYS A 53 7.27 9.69 -15.89
CA LYS A 53 7.23 10.80 -14.93
C LYS A 53 6.36 10.48 -13.72
N LEU A 54 5.20 9.88 -13.95
CA LEU A 54 4.30 9.45 -12.88
C LEU A 54 4.97 8.41 -11.97
N GLU A 55 5.62 7.41 -12.56
CA GLU A 55 6.37 6.38 -11.82
C GLU A 55 7.43 7.01 -10.93
N LYS A 56 8.22 7.94 -11.48
CA LYS A 56 9.25 8.64 -10.72
C LYS A 56 8.68 9.45 -9.56
N LEU A 57 7.57 10.15 -9.79
CA LEU A 57 6.90 10.93 -8.74
C LEU A 57 6.32 10.04 -7.64
N LEU A 58 5.70 8.92 -8.02
CA LEU A 58 5.15 7.97 -7.05
C LEU A 58 6.22 7.31 -6.18
N HIS A 59 7.45 7.17 -6.68
CA HIS A 59 8.58 6.61 -5.94
C HIS A 59 9.45 7.69 -5.26
N SER A 60 8.97 8.93 -5.19
CA SER A 60 9.72 10.02 -4.59
C SER A 60 9.73 9.96 -3.06
N ASP A 61 10.73 10.60 -2.47
CA ASP A 61 10.81 10.73 -1.01
C ASP A 61 9.63 11.52 -0.45
N GLU A 62 9.10 12.48 -1.19
CA GLU A 62 7.95 13.28 -0.81
C GLU A 62 6.70 12.43 -0.64
N VAL A 63 6.44 11.52 -1.58
CA VAL A 63 5.31 10.58 -1.51
C VAL A 63 5.52 9.59 -0.36
N LYS A 64 6.73 9.07 -0.21
CA LYS A 64 7.07 8.17 0.89
C LYS A 64 6.81 8.81 2.25
N GLN A 65 7.27 10.04 2.45
CA GLN A 65 7.05 10.79 3.69
C GLN A 65 5.56 11.09 3.91
N TYR A 66 4.85 11.42 2.86
CA TYR A 66 3.39 11.63 2.94
C TYR A 66 2.67 10.38 3.43
N ILE A 67 3.01 9.21 2.88
CA ILE A 67 2.41 7.95 3.29
C ILE A 67 2.74 7.65 4.76
N GLU A 68 3.99 7.77 5.14
CA GLU A 68 4.46 7.49 6.49
C GLU A 68 3.84 8.42 7.54
N SER A 69 3.62 9.70 7.19
CA SER A 69 2.99 10.65 8.10
C SER A 69 1.47 10.55 8.14
N THR A 70 0.84 10.24 7.02
CA THR A 70 -0.64 10.14 6.93
C THR A 70 -1.14 8.85 7.58
N TRP A 71 -0.44 7.75 7.37
CA TRP A 71 -0.78 6.42 7.92
C TRP A 71 0.33 5.95 8.86
N SER A 72 0.61 6.76 9.88
CA SER A 72 1.68 6.49 10.85
C SER A 72 1.47 5.22 11.68
N ASP A 73 0.24 4.69 11.68
CA ASP A 73 -0.10 3.42 12.34
C ASP A 73 0.31 2.18 11.52
N GLY A 74 0.88 2.37 10.33
CA GLY A 74 1.28 1.27 9.46
C GLY A 74 0.15 0.65 8.65
N SER A 75 -1.02 1.30 8.56
CA SER A 75 -2.15 0.80 7.77
C SER A 75 -1.90 0.90 6.26
N VAL A 76 -1.05 1.81 5.84
CA VAL A 76 -0.49 1.89 4.48
C VAL A 76 1.02 2.04 4.60
N ILE A 77 1.75 1.19 3.91
CA ILE A 77 3.21 1.13 4.00
C ILE A 77 3.79 1.29 2.59
N PRO A 78 4.73 2.25 2.38
CA PRO A 78 5.41 2.34 1.10
C PRO A 78 6.31 1.12 0.88
N ALA A 79 6.26 0.56 -0.33
CA ALA A 79 7.05 -0.63 -0.71
C ALA A 79 8.21 -0.27 -1.65
N PHE A 80 8.73 0.94 -1.50
CA PHE A 80 9.82 1.45 -2.34
C PHE A 80 10.81 2.26 -1.53
#